data_fc1d23ac4a9223a4f77f677afed3add7
#
_entry.id   fc1d23ac4a9223a4f77f677afed3add7
#
_cell.length_a   1.000
_cell.length_b   1.000
_cell.length_c   1.000
_cell.angle_alpha   90.00
_cell.angle_beta   90.00
_cell.angle_gamma   90.00
#
_symmetry.space_group_name_H-M   'P 1'
#
loop_
_entity.id
_entity.type
_entity.pdbx_description
1 polymer ?
#
loop_
_entity_poly.entity_id
_entity_poly.type
_entity_poly.pdbx_seq_one_letter_code
_entity_poly.pdbx_strand_id
1 'polypeptide(L)'
;MNRKILQLAIPSIVSNITVPLLGLVDVAIVGHLGSASYIGAIAVGGMLFNMIYWIFGFLRMGTSGMTAQAYGKRDLTEVVRTLLRAVGVGLLISLGLWILQSPILRGAFVLIDATEEMKRWASLYFNICIWGAPAVLGLYGFAGWFVGMQNSRFPMFLAITQNIVNIAASLCFVFVLGMKVEGVALGTLIAQYAGLFMAFALWLKYYGRLKAYIDWDGLWGGEAMRRFFSVNSDIFFRTLCLVAVTTFFTSTGARQGDVILAVNTLLMQLFTLFSYIMDGFAYAGEALAGRFIGAKNDVGLRRCIRLLFLWGIGLSLSFTILYAFLGRDFLGLLTNDTSVIEASGDYFYWVLAIPLCGFSAFLWDGIFIGATATRQMLCSMLVASATFFIIYYLFYQSMGNHALWMAFLGYLSLRGGMQWILWRYRKITMPIISN
;
A
#
# COMPACT_ATOMS: atom_id res chain seq x y z
N MET A 1 8.95 -9.84 -22.98
CA MET A 1 7.92 -9.29 -22.06
C MET A 1 8.12 -9.81 -20.64
N ASN A 2 8.22 -11.13 -20.39
CA ASN A 2 8.45 -11.70 -19.04
C ASN A 2 9.61 -11.02 -18.28
N ARG A 3 10.77 -10.85 -18.92
CA ARG A 3 11.90 -10.15 -18.29
C ARG A 3 11.54 -8.75 -17.80
N LYS A 4 10.74 -8.00 -18.56
CA LYS A 4 10.30 -6.64 -18.15
C LYS A 4 9.34 -6.70 -16.96
N ILE A 5 8.41 -7.64 -16.94
CA ILE A 5 7.50 -7.86 -15.82
C ILE A 5 8.31 -8.16 -14.55
N LEU A 6 9.25 -9.12 -14.60
CA LEU A 6 10.06 -9.49 -13.45
C LEU A 6 11.01 -8.37 -13.00
N GLN A 7 11.58 -7.60 -13.93
CA GLN A 7 12.42 -6.44 -13.59
C GLN A 7 11.67 -5.34 -12.84
N LEU A 8 10.35 -5.25 -12.99
CA LEU A 8 9.51 -4.34 -12.24
C LEU A 8 8.93 -5.01 -10.98
N ALA A 9 8.47 -6.25 -11.08
CA ALA A 9 7.82 -6.95 -9.98
C ALA A 9 8.78 -7.29 -8.84
N ILE A 10 9.96 -7.87 -9.13
CA ILE A 10 10.88 -8.32 -8.09
C ILE A 10 11.38 -7.18 -7.19
N PRO A 11 11.86 -6.04 -7.72
CA PRO A 11 12.24 -4.92 -6.85
C PRO A 11 11.06 -4.36 -6.05
N SER A 12 9.85 -4.35 -6.63
CA SER A 12 8.65 -3.90 -5.94
C SER A 12 8.26 -4.84 -4.79
N ILE A 13 8.40 -6.15 -4.97
CA ILE A 13 8.20 -7.15 -3.91
C ILE A 13 9.19 -6.91 -2.77
N VAL A 14 10.47 -6.73 -3.08
CA VAL A 14 11.50 -6.44 -2.07
C VAL A 14 11.16 -5.16 -1.31
N SER A 15 10.74 -4.11 -2.00
CA SER A 15 10.30 -2.87 -1.38
C SER A 15 9.12 -3.09 -0.42
N ASN A 16 8.09 -3.84 -0.84
CA ASN A 16 6.90 -4.10 -0.03
C ASN A 16 7.20 -4.91 1.23
N ILE A 17 8.10 -5.90 1.15
CA ILE A 17 8.52 -6.69 2.31
C ILE A 17 9.39 -5.88 3.27
N THR A 18 10.16 -4.93 2.75
CA THR A 18 11.08 -4.10 3.55
C THR A 18 10.35 -3.11 4.45
N VAL A 19 9.20 -2.60 4.03
CA VAL A 19 8.43 -1.59 4.80
C VAL A 19 8.00 -2.08 6.20
N PRO A 20 7.39 -3.27 6.36
CA PRO A 20 7.02 -3.77 7.68
C PRO A 20 8.20 -4.01 8.63
N LEU A 21 9.38 -4.28 8.09
CA LEU A 21 10.59 -4.51 8.90
C LEU A 21 10.98 -3.28 9.72
N LEU A 22 10.72 -2.09 9.20
CA LEU A 22 10.99 -0.84 9.90
C LEU A 22 10.31 -0.79 11.28
N GLY A 23 9.00 -1.02 11.29
CA GLY A 23 8.22 -1.02 12.52
C GLY A 23 8.63 -2.12 13.50
N LEU A 24 9.00 -3.31 13.00
CA LEU A 24 9.49 -4.40 13.84
C LEU A 24 10.82 -4.06 14.50
N VAL A 25 11.72 -3.41 13.79
CA VAL A 25 13.02 -2.98 14.35
C VAL A 25 12.82 -1.90 15.40
N ASP A 26 11.95 -0.93 15.16
CA ASP A 26 11.64 0.13 16.13
C ASP A 26 11.10 -0.47 17.44
N VAL A 27 10.15 -1.40 17.35
CA VAL A 27 9.61 -2.12 18.52
C VAL A 27 10.70 -2.95 19.21
N ALA A 28 11.57 -3.62 18.47
CA ALA A 28 12.66 -4.41 19.05
C ALA A 28 13.66 -3.53 19.80
N ILE A 29 14.04 -2.37 19.26
CA ILE A 29 14.95 -1.41 19.92
C ILE A 29 14.36 -0.95 21.26
N VAL A 30 13.08 -0.56 21.25
CA VAL A 30 12.40 -0.04 22.44
C VAL A 30 12.11 -1.14 23.45
N GLY A 31 11.89 -2.37 22.99
CA GLY A 31 11.71 -3.54 23.84
C GLY A 31 12.87 -3.78 24.80
N HIS A 32 14.08 -3.35 24.46
CA HIS A 32 15.26 -3.45 25.30
C HIS A 32 15.40 -2.31 26.34
N LEU A 33 14.50 -1.33 26.33
CA LEU A 33 14.51 -0.23 27.31
C LEU A 33 13.78 -0.54 28.62
N GLY A 34 13.20 -1.73 28.75
CA GLY A 34 12.65 -2.25 30.00
C GLY A 34 11.29 -1.68 30.44
N SER A 35 10.56 -0.97 29.57
CA SER A 35 9.21 -0.46 29.86
C SER A 35 8.20 -0.88 28.81
N ALA A 36 7.10 -1.51 29.23
CA ALA A 36 5.99 -1.87 28.36
C ALA A 36 5.30 -0.61 27.78
N SER A 37 5.30 0.50 28.48
CA SER A 37 4.73 1.77 28.03
C SER A 37 5.42 2.31 26.78
N TYR A 38 6.72 2.09 26.62
CA TYR A 38 7.46 2.51 25.44
C TYR A 38 7.06 1.70 24.21
N ILE A 39 6.95 0.38 24.37
CA ILE A 39 6.50 -0.53 23.29
C ILE A 39 5.10 -0.15 22.84
N GLY A 40 4.18 0.04 23.79
CA GLY A 40 2.81 0.45 23.51
C GLY A 40 2.72 1.82 22.82
N ALA A 41 3.53 2.77 23.25
CA ALA A 41 3.57 4.11 22.66
C ALA A 41 4.00 4.09 21.18
N ILE A 42 5.03 3.31 20.85
CA ILE A 42 5.49 3.17 19.46
C ILE A 42 4.49 2.37 18.63
N ALA A 43 3.86 1.35 19.20
CA ALA A 43 2.80 0.60 18.51
C ALA A 43 1.62 1.51 18.16
N VAL A 44 1.15 2.32 19.10
CA VAL A 44 0.06 3.29 18.88
C VAL A 44 0.47 4.37 17.87
N GLY A 45 1.63 4.98 18.06
CA GLY A 45 2.13 6.01 17.14
C GLY A 45 2.36 5.48 15.73
N GLY A 46 2.96 4.29 15.59
CA GLY A 46 3.16 3.62 14.30
C GLY A 46 1.85 3.27 13.60
N MET A 47 0.85 2.77 14.35
CA MET A 47 -0.46 2.49 13.83
C MET A 47 -1.14 3.76 13.26
N LEU A 48 -1.07 4.88 13.98
CA LEU A 48 -1.63 6.15 13.54
C LEU A 48 -0.99 6.63 12.23
N PHE A 49 0.35 6.60 12.14
CA PHE A 49 1.05 7.00 10.93
C PHE A 49 0.81 6.04 9.77
N ASN A 50 0.78 4.74 10.00
CA ASN A 50 0.42 3.77 8.97
C ASN A 50 -0.96 4.06 8.39
N MET A 51 -1.95 4.35 9.25
CA MET A 51 -3.30 4.68 8.82
C MET A 51 -3.34 5.99 8.03
N ILE A 52 -2.69 7.05 8.53
CA ILE A 52 -2.62 8.36 7.86
C ILE A 52 -1.96 8.21 6.48
N TYR A 53 -0.79 7.62 6.41
CA TYR A 53 -0.04 7.52 5.16
C TYR A 53 -0.66 6.52 4.17
N TRP A 54 -1.33 5.48 4.65
CA TRP A 54 -2.06 4.57 3.78
C TRP A 54 -3.19 5.27 3.03
N ILE A 55 -3.91 6.15 3.72
CA ILE A 55 -4.95 6.98 3.09
C ILE A 55 -4.36 7.84 1.96
N PHE A 56 -3.17 8.39 2.15
CA PHE A 56 -2.48 9.21 1.14
C PHE A 56 -1.69 8.41 0.09
N GLY A 57 -1.72 7.09 0.15
CA GLY A 57 -1.10 6.21 -0.84
C GLY A 57 -1.57 6.44 -2.29
N PHE A 58 -2.69 7.13 -2.47
CA PHE A 58 -3.17 7.54 -3.79
C PHE A 58 -2.16 8.41 -4.55
N LEU A 59 -1.36 9.23 -3.85
CA LEU A 59 -0.31 10.03 -4.48
C LEU A 59 0.68 9.15 -5.26
N ARG A 60 1.10 8.03 -4.68
CA ARG A 60 1.99 7.09 -5.37
C ARG A 60 1.30 6.46 -6.58
N MET A 61 0.12 5.93 -6.37
CA MET A 61 -0.63 5.18 -7.40
C MET A 61 -1.04 6.07 -8.57
N GLY A 62 -1.65 7.22 -8.29
CA GLY A 62 -2.07 8.18 -9.33
C GLY A 62 -0.89 8.72 -10.13
N THR A 63 0.20 9.04 -9.45
CA THR A 63 1.42 9.54 -10.11
C THR A 63 2.03 8.48 -11.03
N SER A 64 2.07 7.22 -10.61
CA SER A 64 2.63 6.14 -11.41
C SER A 64 1.83 5.92 -12.70
N GLY A 65 0.51 5.81 -12.62
CA GLY A 65 -0.34 5.61 -13.80
C GLY A 65 -0.24 6.76 -14.81
N MET A 66 -0.31 8.00 -14.33
CA MET A 66 -0.21 9.19 -15.18
C MET A 66 1.18 9.33 -15.82
N THR A 67 2.24 9.09 -15.05
CA THR A 67 3.62 9.11 -15.56
C THR A 67 3.84 8.02 -16.59
N ALA A 68 3.35 6.80 -16.37
CA ALA A 68 3.50 5.69 -17.31
C ALA A 68 2.82 5.99 -18.65
N GLN A 69 1.66 6.63 -18.64
CA GLN A 69 0.97 7.04 -19.86
C GLN A 69 1.71 8.17 -20.58
N ALA A 70 2.16 9.21 -19.87
CA ALA A 70 2.94 10.29 -20.44
C ALA A 70 4.27 9.76 -21.05
N TYR A 71 4.93 8.84 -20.35
CA TYR A 71 6.11 8.16 -20.84
C TYR A 71 5.83 7.36 -22.12
N GLY A 72 4.73 6.63 -22.17
CA GLY A 72 4.29 5.91 -23.37
C GLY A 72 4.01 6.82 -24.56
N LYS A 73 3.42 7.99 -24.31
CA LYS A 73 3.18 9.03 -25.33
C LYS A 73 4.47 9.76 -25.77
N ARG A 74 5.57 9.57 -25.05
CA ARG A 74 6.81 10.35 -25.20
C ARG A 74 6.63 11.84 -24.90
N ASP A 75 5.65 12.18 -24.09
CA ASP A 75 5.42 13.55 -23.61
C ASP A 75 6.26 13.82 -22.37
N LEU A 76 7.49 14.25 -22.58
CA LEU A 76 8.46 14.49 -21.50
C LEU A 76 8.05 15.66 -20.61
N THR A 77 7.36 16.65 -21.15
CA THR A 77 6.85 17.79 -20.40
C THR A 77 5.82 17.32 -19.38
N GLU A 78 4.84 16.49 -19.79
CA GLU A 78 3.83 15.95 -18.88
C GLU A 78 4.43 14.95 -17.88
N VAL A 79 5.48 14.19 -18.26
CA VAL A 79 6.23 13.33 -17.34
C VAL A 79 6.79 14.16 -16.17
N VAL A 80 7.40 15.29 -16.44
CA VAL A 80 7.97 16.17 -15.40
C VAL A 80 6.86 16.86 -14.60
N ARG A 81 5.84 17.41 -15.28
CA ARG A 81 4.70 18.07 -14.63
C ARG A 81 3.98 17.13 -13.65
N THR A 82 3.83 15.84 -13.99
CA THR A 82 3.21 14.87 -13.10
C THR A 82 3.98 14.72 -11.79
N LEU A 83 5.32 14.66 -11.84
CA LEU A 83 6.15 14.64 -10.63
C LEU A 83 5.99 15.91 -9.80
N LEU A 84 6.08 17.07 -10.43
CA LEU A 84 5.98 18.35 -9.75
C LEU A 84 4.59 18.55 -9.09
N ARG A 85 3.51 18.14 -9.76
CA ARG A 85 2.16 18.14 -9.17
C ARG A 85 2.08 17.23 -7.96
N ALA A 86 2.59 16.00 -8.07
CA ALA A 86 2.55 15.03 -6.98
C ALA A 86 3.32 15.52 -5.75
N VAL A 87 4.53 16.04 -5.95
CA VAL A 87 5.34 16.60 -4.85
C VAL A 87 4.67 17.86 -4.29
N GLY A 88 4.19 18.75 -5.13
CA GLY A 88 3.51 19.98 -4.69
C GLY A 88 2.24 19.70 -3.88
N VAL A 89 1.40 18.78 -4.34
CA VAL A 89 0.20 18.35 -3.59
C VAL A 89 0.59 17.64 -2.30
N GLY A 90 1.65 16.80 -2.33
CA GLY A 90 2.18 16.16 -1.13
C GLY A 90 2.63 17.17 -0.07
N LEU A 91 3.29 18.26 -0.47
CA LEU A 91 3.69 19.34 0.43
C LEU A 91 2.48 20.09 0.99
N LEU A 92 1.46 20.35 0.18
CA LEU A 92 0.21 20.99 0.65
C LEU A 92 -0.53 20.13 1.67
N ILE A 93 -0.62 18.81 1.42
CA ILE A 93 -1.21 17.86 2.38
C ILE A 93 -0.38 17.84 3.68
N SER A 94 0.94 17.86 3.59
CA SER A 94 1.83 17.90 4.75
C SER A 94 1.60 19.14 5.61
N LEU A 95 1.42 20.28 4.98
CA LEU A 95 1.06 21.52 5.69
C LEU A 95 -0.29 21.38 6.40
N GLY A 96 -1.27 20.78 5.75
CA GLY A 96 -2.56 20.44 6.37
C GLY A 96 -2.41 19.52 7.58
N LEU A 97 -1.58 18.47 7.48
CA LEU A 97 -1.30 17.57 8.60
C LEU A 97 -0.61 18.28 9.77
N TRP A 98 0.30 19.21 9.50
CA TRP A 98 0.93 20.01 10.56
C TRP A 98 -0.06 20.93 11.27
N ILE A 99 -0.97 21.55 10.55
CA ILE A 99 -2.03 22.39 11.14
C ILE A 99 -2.98 21.54 11.98
N LEU A 100 -3.33 20.35 11.48
CA LEU A 100 -4.31 19.46 12.09
C LEU A 100 -3.69 18.43 13.08
N GLN A 101 -2.38 18.49 13.36
CA GLN A 101 -1.70 17.50 14.20
C GLN A 101 -2.36 17.35 15.59
N SER A 102 -2.73 18.45 16.22
CA SER A 102 -3.35 18.43 17.55
C SER A 102 -4.77 17.83 17.55
N PRO A 103 -5.69 18.24 16.65
CA PRO A 103 -6.97 17.55 16.49
C PRO A 103 -6.87 16.07 16.14
N ILE A 104 -5.93 15.68 15.27
CA ILE A 104 -5.72 14.27 14.89
C ILE A 104 -5.33 13.45 16.12
N LEU A 105 -4.37 13.93 16.91
CA LEU A 105 -3.89 13.22 18.09
C LEU A 105 -4.98 13.12 19.17
N ARG A 106 -5.73 14.18 19.41
CA ARG A 106 -6.86 14.15 20.35
C ARG A 106 -7.94 13.17 19.90
N GLY A 107 -8.30 13.19 18.63
CA GLY A 107 -9.28 12.26 18.07
C GLY A 107 -8.84 10.81 18.17
N ALA A 108 -7.56 10.55 17.96
CA ALA A 108 -6.98 9.22 18.13
C ALA A 108 -7.12 8.70 19.56
N PHE A 109 -6.83 9.52 20.56
CA PHE A 109 -6.95 9.13 21.97
C PHE A 109 -8.38 9.02 22.49
N VAL A 110 -9.36 9.53 21.79
CA VAL A 110 -10.78 9.24 22.07
C VAL A 110 -11.14 7.82 21.64
N LEU A 111 -10.50 7.33 20.57
CA LEU A 111 -10.77 6.01 19.99
C LEU A 111 -9.91 4.90 20.60
N ILE A 112 -8.71 5.25 21.08
CA ILE A 112 -7.74 4.31 21.63
C ILE A 112 -7.72 4.46 23.14
N ASP A 113 -8.17 3.40 23.83
CA ASP A 113 -8.07 3.34 25.28
C ASP A 113 -6.64 2.95 25.70
N ALA A 114 -5.91 3.92 26.25
CA ALA A 114 -4.52 3.76 26.66
C ALA A 114 -4.27 4.45 28.00
N THR A 115 -3.25 3.97 28.74
CA THR A 115 -2.82 4.60 29.99
C THR A 115 -2.27 6.01 29.73
N GLU A 116 -2.34 6.88 30.73
CA GLU A 116 -1.84 8.26 30.60
C GLU A 116 -0.32 8.31 30.29
N GLU A 117 0.44 7.38 30.82
CA GLU A 117 1.86 7.25 30.52
C GLU A 117 2.08 6.89 29.03
N MET A 118 1.32 5.92 28.53
CA MET A 118 1.39 5.51 27.12
C MET A 118 0.95 6.65 26.20
N LYS A 119 -0.11 7.37 26.53
CA LYS A 119 -0.56 8.56 25.77
C LYS A 119 0.52 9.64 25.73
N ARG A 120 1.23 9.87 26.84
CA ARG A 120 2.32 10.84 26.89
C ARG A 120 3.45 10.48 25.92
N TRP A 121 3.91 9.23 25.95
CA TRP A 121 4.98 8.77 25.05
C TRP A 121 4.53 8.69 23.59
N ALA A 122 3.29 8.26 23.34
CA ALA A 122 2.71 8.24 21.99
C ALA A 122 2.56 9.65 21.42
N SER A 123 2.20 10.62 22.26
CA SER A 123 2.14 12.03 21.86
C SER A 123 3.51 12.58 21.48
N LEU A 124 4.54 12.25 22.27
CA LEU A 124 5.91 12.65 21.97
C LEU A 124 6.39 12.05 20.64
N TYR A 125 6.17 10.76 20.44
CA TYR A 125 6.48 10.09 19.18
C TYR A 125 5.76 10.74 17.99
N PHE A 126 4.46 10.97 18.12
CA PHE A 126 3.64 11.58 17.07
C PHE A 126 4.12 12.99 16.74
N ASN A 127 4.36 13.82 17.75
CA ASN A 127 4.78 15.22 17.55
C ASN A 127 6.15 15.35 16.88
N ILE A 128 7.02 14.35 17.03
CA ILE A 128 8.31 14.30 16.32
C ILE A 128 8.10 13.79 14.89
N CYS A 129 7.44 12.65 14.73
CA CYS A 129 7.30 11.99 13.44
C CYS A 129 6.41 12.75 12.44
N ILE A 130 5.48 13.59 12.91
CA ILE A 130 4.60 14.37 12.01
C ILE A 130 5.38 15.34 11.12
N TRP A 131 6.56 15.79 11.57
CA TRP A 131 7.46 16.63 10.77
C TRP A 131 8.05 15.90 9.57
N GLY A 132 7.96 14.58 9.54
CA GLY A 132 8.32 13.74 8.40
C GLY A 132 7.28 13.69 7.29
N ALA A 133 6.11 14.25 7.46
CA ALA A 133 5.04 14.21 6.46
C ALA A 133 5.48 14.71 5.07
N PRO A 134 6.21 15.83 4.92
CA PRO A 134 6.70 16.25 3.60
C PRO A 134 7.64 15.24 2.96
N ALA A 135 8.47 14.58 3.76
CA ALA A 135 9.38 13.55 3.26
C ALA A 135 8.63 12.31 2.77
N VAL A 136 7.67 11.82 3.55
CA VAL A 136 6.88 10.62 3.19
C VAL A 136 6.02 10.89 1.96
N LEU A 137 5.28 11.98 1.94
CA LEU A 137 4.39 12.31 0.82
C LEU A 137 5.18 12.70 -0.44
N GLY A 138 6.32 13.37 -0.28
CA GLY A 138 7.25 13.61 -1.38
C GLY A 138 7.81 12.31 -1.96
N LEU A 139 8.18 11.36 -1.09
CA LEU A 139 8.63 10.03 -1.50
C LEU A 139 7.54 9.24 -2.24
N TYR A 140 6.28 9.37 -1.87
CA TYR A 140 5.18 8.77 -2.63
C TYR A 140 5.14 9.31 -4.07
N GLY A 141 5.31 10.62 -4.25
CA GLY A 141 5.42 11.21 -5.57
C GLY A 141 6.59 10.66 -6.37
N PHE A 142 7.79 10.64 -5.79
CA PHE A 142 8.98 10.09 -6.44
C PHE A 142 8.87 8.59 -6.73
N ALA A 143 8.43 7.80 -5.76
CA ALA A 143 8.30 6.34 -5.93
C ALA A 143 7.28 6.00 -7.03
N GLY A 144 6.11 6.65 -7.04
CA GLY A 144 5.14 6.51 -8.10
C GLY A 144 5.71 6.92 -9.46
N TRP A 145 6.41 8.04 -9.51
CA TRP A 145 7.04 8.53 -10.73
C TRP A 145 8.11 7.56 -11.26
N PHE A 146 8.99 7.04 -10.41
CA PHE A 146 10.00 6.06 -10.83
C PHE A 146 9.37 4.78 -11.39
N VAL A 147 8.32 4.27 -10.76
CA VAL A 147 7.56 3.11 -11.26
C VAL A 147 6.96 3.42 -12.64
N GLY A 148 6.33 4.59 -12.80
CA GLY A 148 5.79 5.06 -14.07
C GLY A 148 6.86 5.20 -15.16
N MET A 149 8.08 5.59 -14.80
CA MET A 149 9.27 5.62 -15.66
C MET A 149 9.89 4.23 -15.92
N GLN A 150 9.18 3.16 -15.57
CA GLN A 150 9.60 1.77 -15.75
C GLN A 150 10.82 1.38 -14.89
N ASN A 151 11.00 2.02 -13.73
CA ASN A 151 12.14 1.80 -12.85
C ASN A 151 11.68 1.54 -11.41
N SER A 152 11.45 0.27 -11.06
CA SER A 152 11.12 -0.13 -9.69
C SER A 152 12.34 -0.35 -8.80
N ARG A 153 13.56 -0.31 -9.36
CA ARG A 153 14.78 -0.48 -8.57
C ARG A 153 15.04 0.72 -7.65
N PHE A 154 14.73 1.93 -8.11
CA PHE A 154 14.93 3.12 -7.28
C PHE A 154 14.03 3.13 -6.05
N PRO A 155 12.71 2.90 -6.13
CA PRO A 155 11.88 2.72 -4.93
C PRO A 155 12.40 1.65 -3.98
N MET A 156 12.92 0.53 -4.50
CA MET A 156 13.54 -0.52 -3.69
C MET A 156 14.79 0.00 -2.95
N PHE A 157 15.69 0.69 -3.63
CA PHE A 157 16.88 1.27 -2.99
C PHE A 157 16.50 2.33 -1.96
N LEU A 158 15.48 3.15 -2.22
CA LEU A 158 14.96 4.12 -1.26
C LEU A 158 14.47 3.42 0.01
N ALA A 159 13.66 2.36 -0.12
CA ALA A 159 13.15 1.61 1.00
C ALA A 159 14.26 0.96 1.84
N ILE A 160 15.24 0.33 1.18
CA ILE A 160 16.40 -0.28 1.85
C ILE A 160 17.22 0.79 2.58
N THR A 161 17.52 1.92 1.93
CA THR A 161 18.28 3.03 2.53
C THR A 161 17.56 3.59 3.74
N GLN A 162 16.25 3.82 3.65
CA GLN A 162 15.46 4.29 4.79
C GLN A 162 15.54 3.33 5.99
N ASN A 163 15.47 2.02 5.74
CA ASN A 163 15.60 1.02 6.80
C ASN A 163 17.00 1.06 7.44
N ILE A 164 18.05 1.09 6.65
CA ILE A 164 19.43 1.14 7.14
C ILE A 164 19.65 2.41 7.97
N VAL A 165 19.23 3.56 7.47
CA VAL A 165 19.37 4.85 8.17
C VAL A 165 18.54 4.87 9.45
N ASN A 166 17.30 4.34 9.42
CA ASN A 166 16.46 4.24 10.62
C ASN A 166 17.13 3.38 11.69
N ILE A 167 17.59 2.19 11.34
CA ILE A 167 18.25 1.29 12.29
C ILE A 167 19.49 1.96 12.89
N ALA A 168 20.37 2.51 12.05
CA ALA A 168 21.61 3.14 12.51
C ALA A 168 21.34 4.37 13.40
N ALA A 169 20.42 5.24 12.99
CA ALA A 169 20.07 6.44 13.74
C ALA A 169 19.36 6.10 15.06
N SER A 170 18.40 5.19 15.04
CA SER A 170 17.66 4.76 16.23
C SER A 170 18.58 4.10 17.25
N LEU A 171 19.48 3.21 16.82
CA LEU A 171 20.49 2.60 17.70
C LEU A 171 21.43 3.65 18.32
N CYS A 172 21.87 4.61 17.52
CA CYS A 172 22.72 5.69 17.99
C CYS A 172 22.00 6.55 19.05
N PHE A 173 20.79 7.03 18.74
CA PHE A 173 20.04 7.88 19.67
C PHE A 173 19.65 7.16 20.96
N VAL A 174 19.25 5.90 20.88
CA VAL A 174 18.79 5.13 22.03
C VAL A 174 19.97 4.66 22.89
N PHE A 175 20.95 3.98 22.31
CA PHE A 175 22.00 3.32 23.07
C PHE A 175 23.26 4.17 23.29
N VAL A 176 23.57 5.12 22.43
CA VAL A 176 24.73 6.01 22.60
C VAL A 176 24.35 7.30 23.33
N LEU A 177 23.23 7.92 22.91
CA LEU A 177 22.78 9.20 23.49
C LEU A 177 21.78 9.04 24.65
N GLY A 178 21.39 7.81 24.99
CA GLY A 178 20.48 7.51 26.09
C GLY A 178 19.05 8.01 25.94
N MET A 179 18.64 8.28 24.69
CA MET A 179 17.26 8.64 24.39
C MET A 179 16.33 7.43 24.49
N LYS A 180 15.04 7.68 24.66
CA LYS A 180 14.00 6.65 24.77
C LYS A 180 13.16 6.62 23.48
N VAL A 181 11.84 6.79 23.62
CA VAL A 181 10.89 6.86 22.50
C VAL A 181 11.25 7.98 21.52
N GLU A 182 11.71 9.12 22.04
CA GLU A 182 12.16 10.25 21.21
C GLU A 182 13.33 9.89 20.30
N GLY A 183 14.22 9.01 20.74
CA GLY A 183 15.36 8.56 19.92
C GLY A 183 14.91 7.76 18.71
N VAL A 184 13.95 6.86 18.87
CA VAL A 184 13.36 6.08 17.79
C VAL A 184 12.55 6.99 16.84
N ALA A 185 11.79 7.94 17.39
CA ALA A 185 11.05 8.91 16.58
C ALA A 185 11.98 9.77 15.71
N LEU A 186 13.08 10.26 16.27
CA LEU A 186 14.09 11.01 15.51
C LEU A 186 14.80 10.13 14.48
N GLY A 187 15.08 8.88 14.79
CA GLY A 187 15.65 7.92 13.84
C GLY A 187 14.73 7.72 12.61
N THR A 188 13.45 7.56 12.86
CA THR A 188 12.42 7.46 11.80
C THR A 188 12.35 8.75 10.97
N LEU A 189 12.34 9.91 11.62
CA LEU A 189 12.31 11.21 10.95
C LEU A 189 13.53 11.41 10.04
N ILE A 190 14.73 11.13 10.54
CA ILE A 190 15.97 11.23 9.76
C ILE A 190 15.95 10.26 8.57
N ALA A 191 15.49 9.03 8.78
CA ALA A 191 15.38 8.05 7.71
C ALA A 191 14.44 8.50 6.57
N GLN A 192 13.31 9.11 6.92
CA GLN A 192 12.34 9.64 5.95
C GLN A 192 12.96 10.74 5.09
N TYR A 193 13.64 11.71 5.70
CA TYR A 193 14.33 12.78 4.95
C TYR A 193 15.55 12.27 4.17
N ALA A 194 16.30 11.32 4.70
CA ALA A 194 17.38 10.67 3.96
C ALA A 194 16.87 9.99 2.68
N GLY A 195 15.71 9.33 2.77
CA GLY A 195 15.03 8.76 1.61
C GLY A 195 14.62 9.82 0.59
N LEU A 196 14.05 10.94 1.02
CA LEU A 196 13.66 12.04 0.13
C LEU A 196 14.87 12.66 -0.58
N PHE A 197 15.93 12.94 0.17
CA PHE A 197 17.18 13.49 -0.42
C PHE A 197 17.80 12.50 -1.41
N MET A 198 17.82 11.23 -1.09
CA MET A 198 18.27 10.19 -2.02
C MET A 198 17.42 10.13 -3.28
N ALA A 199 16.09 10.21 -3.16
CA ALA A 199 15.19 10.22 -4.31
C ALA A 199 15.49 11.40 -5.24
N PHE A 200 15.67 12.58 -4.66
CA PHE A 200 16.03 13.78 -5.39
C PHE A 200 17.41 13.66 -6.06
N ALA A 201 18.40 13.13 -5.34
CA ALA A 201 19.74 12.89 -5.88
C ALA A 201 19.73 11.90 -7.05
N LEU A 202 18.97 10.80 -6.93
CA LEU A 202 18.79 9.83 -8.01
C LEU A 202 18.10 10.46 -9.23
N TRP A 203 17.10 11.29 -9.00
CA TRP A 203 16.44 12.02 -10.06
C TRP A 203 17.42 12.96 -10.78
N LEU A 204 18.18 13.76 -10.04
CA LEU A 204 19.19 14.65 -10.61
C LEU A 204 20.25 13.91 -11.42
N LYS A 205 20.73 12.77 -10.90
CA LYS A 205 21.82 12.00 -11.53
C LYS A 205 21.36 11.30 -12.80
N TYR A 206 20.19 10.65 -12.77
CA TYR A 206 19.74 9.77 -13.86
C TYR A 206 18.72 10.41 -14.79
N TYR A 207 17.98 11.38 -14.31
CA TYR A 207 16.91 12.07 -15.03
C TYR A 207 17.12 13.58 -15.12
N GLY A 208 18.30 14.08 -14.76
CA GLY A 208 18.61 15.51 -14.72
C GLY A 208 18.43 16.24 -16.07
N ARG A 209 18.53 15.52 -17.19
CA ARG A 209 18.23 16.07 -18.52
C ARG A 209 16.77 16.51 -18.68
N LEU A 210 15.87 15.94 -17.90
CA LEU A 210 14.45 16.31 -17.93
C LEU A 210 14.17 17.71 -17.34
N LYS A 211 15.16 18.35 -16.70
CA LYS A 211 15.06 19.76 -16.28
C LYS A 211 14.69 20.69 -17.42
N ALA A 212 15.15 20.38 -18.64
CA ALA A 212 14.85 21.17 -19.83
C ALA A 212 13.35 21.18 -20.20
N TYR A 213 12.57 20.22 -19.67
CA TYR A 213 11.14 20.09 -19.90
C TYR A 213 10.29 20.63 -18.74
N ILE A 214 10.91 21.33 -17.76
CA ILE A 214 10.17 21.99 -16.69
C ILE A 214 9.45 23.20 -17.31
N ASP A 215 8.14 23.12 -17.26
CA ASP A 215 7.26 24.20 -17.75
C ASP A 215 6.26 24.51 -16.63
N TRP A 216 6.39 25.72 -16.09
CA TRP A 216 5.60 26.21 -14.99
C TRP A 216 4.21 26.70 -15.41
N ASP A 217 4.08 27.21 -16.64
CA ASP A 217 2.86 27.85 -17.13
C ASP A 217 1.68 26.86 -17.23
N GLY A 218 1.95 25.60 -17.58
CA GLY A 218 0.95 24.53 -17.63
C GLY A 218 0.87 23.63 -16.40
N LEU A 219 1.68 23.88 -15.37
CA LEU A 219 1.77 22.98 -14.21
C LEU A 219 0.46 22.89 -13.45
N TRP A 220 -0.14 24.03 -13.16
CA TRP A 220 -1.38 24.17 -12.42
C TRP A 220 -2.60 24.41 -13.33
N GLY A 221 -2.47 24.11 -14.62
CA GLY A 221 -3.53 24.27 -15.62
C GLY A 221 -4.81 23.51 -15.22
N GLY A 222 -5.99 24.16 -15.40
CA GLY A 222 -7.25 23.70 -14.85
C GLY A 222 -7.66 22.28 -15.24
N GLU A 223 -7.48 21.89 -16.52
CA GLU A 223 -7.86 20.55 -17.01
C GLU A 223 -6.90 19.45 -16.49
N ALA A 224 -5.61 19.69 -16.55
CA ALA A 224 -4.61 18.75 -16.06
C ALA A 224 -4.72 18.54 -14.55
N MET A 225 -4.98 19.60 -13.80
CA MET A 225 -5.19 19.54 -12.36
C MET A 225 -6.51 18.84 -12.01
N ARG A 226 -7.58 19.13 -12.76
CA ARG A 226 -8.86 18.42 -12.61
C ARG A 226 -8.70 16.91 -12.84
N ARG A 227 -7.94 16.52 -13.86
CA ARG A 227 -7.62 15.10 -14.12
C ARG A 227 -6.81 14.49 -12.97
N PHE A 228 -5.79 15.21 -12.48
CA PHE A 228 -4.96 14.77 -11.37
C PHE A 228 -5.82 14.51 -10.12
N PHE A 229 -6.66 15.46 -9.74
CA PHE A 229 -7.54 15.30 -8.59
C PHE A 229 -8.60 14.23 -8.79
N SER A 230 -9.18 14.11 -9.99
CA SER A 230 -10.17 13.06 -10.27
C SER A 230 -9.59 11.67 -10.08
N VAL A 231 -8.41 11.39 -10.66
CA VAL A 231 -7.72 10.10 -10.53
C VAL A 231 -7.40 9.82 -9.06
N ASN A 232 -6.82 10.78 -8.38
CA ASN A 232 -6.40 10.60 -6.98
C ASN A 232 -7.59 10.49 -6.01
N SER A 233 -8.68 11.21 -6.26
CA SER A 233 -9.91 11.12 -5.48
C SER A 233 -10.57 9.75 -5.59
N ASP A 234 -10.66 9.20 -6.80
CA ASP A 234 -11.19 7.84 -7.00
C ASP A 234 -10.38 6.79 -6.22
N ILE A 235 -9.04 6.90 -6.25
CA ILE A 235 -8.14 6.01 -5.49
C ILE A 235 -8.31 6.21 -3.99
N PHE A 236 -8.48 7.46 -3.53
CA PHE A 236 -8.73 7.77 -2.14
C PHE A 236 -10.01 7.09 -1.63
N PHE A 237 -11.14 7.27 -2.32
CA PHE A 237 -12.40 6.64 -1.93
C PHE A 237 -12.34 5.11 -2.00
N ARG A 238 -11.63 4.56 -2.99
CA ARG A 238 -11.33 3.12 -3.04
C ARG A 238 -10.59 2.66 -1.78
N THR A 239 -9.60 3.41 -1.35
CA THR A 239 -8.81 3.09 -0.15
C THR A 239 -9.67 3.16 1.11
N LEU A 240 -10.58 4.12 1.22
CA LEU A 240 -11.54 4.17 2.33
C LEU A 240 -12.43 2.92 2.39
N CYS A 241 -12.90 2.42 1.24
CA CYS A 241 -13.65 1.17 1.19
C CYS A 241 -12.81 -0.01 1.70
N LEU A 242 -11.55 -0.08 1.29
CA LEU A 242 -10.61 -1.12 1.73
C LEU A 242 -10.39 -1.05 3.25
N VAL A 243 -10.16 0.14 3.78
CA VAL A 243 -10.01 0.38 5.23
C VAL A 243 -11.28 -0.03 5.98
N ALA A 244 -12.46 0.32 5.46
CA ALA A 244 -13.74 -0.05 6.08
C ALA A 244 -13.90 -1.57 6.17
N VAL A 245 -13.62 -2.31 5.09
CA VAL A 245 -13.72 -3.78 5.07
C VAL A 245 -12.72 -4.41 6.03
N THR A 246 -11.46 -4.00 6.02
CA THR A 246 -10.42 -4.57 6.89
C THR A 246 -10.64 -4.24 8.36
N THR A 247 -11.06 -3.02 8.67
CA THR A 247 -11.40 -2.62 10.04
C THR A 247 -12.62 -3.38 10.57
N PHE A 248 -13.65 -3.53 9.75
CA PHE A 248 -14.83 -4.32 10.10
C PHE A 248 -14.47 -5.79 10.34
N PHE A 249 -13.63 -6.38 9.48
CA PHE A 249 -13.16 -7.75 9.64
C PHE A 249 -12.48 -7.96 11.00
N THR A 250 -11.54 -7.09 11.35
CA THR A 250 -10.82 -7.15 12.63
C THR A 250 -11.74 -6.90 13.82
N SER A 251 -12.56 -5.86 13.76
CA SER A 251 -13.50 -5.51 14.83
C SER A 251 -14.53 -6.61 15.10
N THR A 252 -15.00 -7.25 14.04
CA THR A 252 -15.96 -8.36 14.15
C THR A 252 -15.31 -9.62 14.73
N GLY A 253 -14.05 -9.89 14.37
CA GLY A 253 -13.26 -10.95 14.99
C GLY A 253 -13.10 -10.72 16.51
N ALA A 254 -12.81 -9.48 16.91
CA ALA A 254 -12.66 -9.11 18.31
C ALA A 254 -13.94 -9.32 19.13
N ARG A 255 -15.11 -9.09 18.54
CA ARG A 255 -16.40 -9.31 19.21
C ARG A 255 -16.73 -10.80 19.45
N GLN A 256 -16.07 -11.70 18.74
CA GLN A 256 -16.26 -13.15 18.86
C GLN A 256 -15.34 -13.78 19.92
N GLY A 257 -14.49 -13.00 20.57
CA GLY A 257 -13.58 -13.43 21.62
C GLY A 257 -12.11 -13.41 21.20
N ASP A 258 -11.23 -13.49 22.19
CA ASP A 258 -9.79 -13.32 22.02
C ASP A 258 -9.16 -14.41 21.14
N VAL A 259 -9.63 -15.65 21.25
CA VAL A 259 -9.12 -16.77 20.45
C VAL A 259 -9.47 -16.58 18.98
N ILE A 260 -10.69 -16.20 18.65
CA ILE A 260 -11.13 -15.95 17.27
C ILE A 260 -10.39 -14.74 16.68
N LEU A 261 -10.22 -13.67 17.45
CA LEU A 261 -9.42 -12.53 17.03
C LEU A 261 -7.98 -12.94 16.72
N ALA A 262 -7.36 -13.73 17.58
CA ALA A 262 -5.98 -14.22 17.37
C ALA A 262 -5.90 -15.11 16.13
N VAL A 263 -6.84 -16.03 15.93
CA VAL A 263 -6.93 -16.91 14.76
C VAL A 263 -7.05 -16.06 13.48
N ASN A 264 -8.00 -15.14 13.43
CA ASN A 264 -8.22 -14.28 12.27
C ASN A 264 -6.99 -13.43 11.97
N THR A 265 -6.34 -12.89 12.99
CA THR A 265 -5.12 -12.08 12.84
C THR A 265 -3.98 -12.89 12.25
N LEU A 266 -3.74 -14.11 12.76
CA LEU A 266 -2.68 -14.98 12.25
C LEU A 266 -2.95 -15.43 10.81
N LEU A 267 -4.18 -15.81 10.50
CA LEU A 267 -4.55 -16.22 9.15
C LEU A 267 -4.46 -15.05 8.15
N MET A 268 -4.77 -13.83 8.59
CA MET A 268 -4.58 -12.62 7.77
C MET A 268 -3.11 -12.30 7.48
N GLN A 269 -2.16 -12.77 8.30
CA GLN A 269 -0.73 -12.65 7.96
C GLN A 269 -0.37 -13.44 6.68
N LEU A 270 -0.98 -14.60 6.49
CA LEU A 270 -0.81 -15.38 5.25
C LEU A 270 -1.37 -14.64 4.03
N PHE A 271 -2.51 -13.99 4.18
CA PHE A 271 -3.05 -13.09 3.15
C PHE A 271 -2.10 -11.92 2.87
N THR A 272 -1.57 -11.29 3.90
CA THR A 272 -0.67 -10.15 3.79
C THR A 272 0.62 -10.53 3.04
N LEU A 273 1.19 -11.68 3.36
CA LEU A 273 2.38 -12.19 2.66
C LEU A 273 2.11 -12.40 1.17
N PHE A 274 0.99 -13.02 0.84
CA PHE A 274 0.55 -13.18 -0.55
C PHE A 274 0.34 -11.82 -1.23
N SER A 275 -0.29 -10.87 -0.53
CA SER A 275 -0.58 -9.54 -1.08
C SER A 275 0.69 -8.78 -1.44
N TYR A 276 1.76 -8.84 -0.64
CA TYR A 276 3.03 -8.16 -0.94
C TYR A 276 3.66 -8.63 -2.25
N ILE A 277 3.52 -9.92 -2.55
CA ILE A 277 4.04 -10.48 -3.79
C ILE A 277 3.15 -10.10 -4.96
N MET A 278 1.84 -10.20 -4.80
CA MET A 278 0.89 -9.80 -5.85
C MET A 278 0.93 -8.30 -6.15
N ASP A 279 1.12 -7.46 -5.15
CA ASP A 279 1.32 -6.01 -5.33
C ASP A 279 2.56 -5.69 -6.17
N GLY A 280 3.63 -6.48 -6.05
CA GLY A 280 4.79 -6.34 -6.92
C GLY A 280 4.45 -6.56 -8.40
N PHE A 281 3.64 -7.56 -8.70
CA PHE A 281 3.14 -7.80 -10.06
C PHE A 281 2.09 -6.77 -10.49
N ALA A 282 1.29 -6.27 -9.56
CA ALA A 282 0.38 -5.15 -9.81
C ALA A 282 1.15 -3.88 -10.23
N TYR A 283 2.27 -3.56 -9.58
CA TYR A 283 3.13 -2.43 -9.97
C TYR A 283 3.73 -2.61 -11.36
N ALA A 284 4.10 -3.85 -11.72
CA ALA A 284 4.53 -4.14 -13.09
C ALA A 284 3.39 -3.92 -14.10
N GLY A 285 2.17 -4.32 -13.74
CA GLY A 285 0.96 -4.06 -14.52
C GLY A 285 0.67 -2.57 -14.68
N GLU A 286 0.77 -1.81 -13.59
CA GLU A 286 0.60 -0.37 -13.54
C GLU A 286 1.56 0.36 -14.50
N ALA A 287 2.84 0.05 -14.42
CA ALA A 287 3.86 0.65 -15.26
C ALA A 287 3.74 0.27 -16.74
N LEU A 288 3.57 -1.02 -17.03
CA LEU A 288 3.55 -1.53 -18.40
C LEU A 288 2.23 -1.23 -19.11
N ALA A 289 1.08 -1.42 -18.43
CA ALA A 289 -0.22 -1.11 -19.03
C ALA A 289 -0.33 0.38 -19.34
N GLY A 290 0.07 1.26 -18.40
CA GLY A 290 0.12 2.70 -18.62
C GLY A 290 0.97 3.08 -19.83
N ARG A 291 2.16 2.52 -19.92
CA ARG A 291 3.06 2.74 -21.05
C ARG A 291 2.45 2.31 -22.40
N PHE A 292 1.87 1.10 -22.48
CA PHE A 292 1.29 0.61 -23.72
C PHE A 292 0.05 1.39 -24.14
N ILE A 293 -0.77 1.82 -23.18
CA ILE A 293 -1.93 2.66 -23.44
C ILE A 293 -1.47 4.04 -23.93
N GLY A 294 -0.50 4.65 -23.29
CA GLY A 294 0.09 5.93 -23.74
C GLY A 294 0.66 5.84 -25.15
N ALA A 295 1.33 4.74 -25.47
CA ALA A 295 1.89 4.47 -26.80
C ALA A 295 0.86 4.01 -27.84
N LYS A 296 -0.42 3.87 -27.47
CA LYS A 296 -1.50 3.31 -28.34
C LYS A 296 -1.14 1.92 -28.91
N ASN A 297 -0.43 1.11 -28.12
CA ASN A 297 0.04 -0.22 -28.52
C ASN A 297 -0.84 -1.32 -27.91
N ASP A 298 -1.96 -1.61 -28.56
CA ASP A 298 -2.94 -2.61 -28.12
C ASP A 298 -2.40 -4.04 -28.11
N VAL A 299 -1.52 -4.38 -29.05
CA VAL A 299 -0.90 -5.71 -29.12
C VAL A 299 0.01 -5.94 -27.90
N GLY A 300 0.82 -4.94 -27.59
CA GLY A 300 1.69 -4.97 -26.40
C GLY A 300 0.87 -5.06 -25.11
N LEU A 301 -0.20 -4.29 -25.01
CA LEU A 301 -1.11 -4.29 -23.86
C LEU A 301 -1.76 -5.65 -23.64
N ARG A 302 -2.35 -6.25 -24.67
CA ARG A 302 -2.98 -7.59 -24.58
C ARG A 302 -1.98 -8.65 -24.17
N ARG A 303 -0.77 -8.62 -24.74
CA ARG A 303 0.31 -9.55 -24.38
C ARG A 303 0.76 -9.35 -22.93
N CYS A 304 0.87 -8.13 -22.49
CA CYS A 304 1.22 -7.79 -21.11
C CYS A 304 0.20 -8.34 -20.12
N ILE A 305 -1.09 -8.05 -20.34
CA ILE A 305 -2.19 -8.53 -19.49
C ILE A 305 -2.20 -10.06 -19.43
N ARG A 306 -2.11 -10.73 -20.59
CA ARG A 306 -2.07 -12.19 -20.64
C ARG A 306 -0.92 -12.78 -19.80
N LEU A 307 0.28 -12.22 -19.91
CA LEU A 307 1.45 -12.71 -19.17
C LEU A 307 1.35 -12.42 -17.68
N LEU A 308 0.84 -11.25 -17.27
CA LEU A 308 0.58 -10.94 -15.87
C LEU A 308 -0.40 -11.94 -15.25
N PHE A 309 -1.47 -12.28 -15.95
CA PHE A 309 -2.43 -13.29 -15.45
C PHE A 309 -1.85 -14.69 -15.43
N LEU A 310 -0.99 -15.07 -16.37
CA LEU A 310 -0.27 -16.35 -16.31
C LEU A 310 0.66 -16.42 -15.08
N TRP A 311 1.40 -15.34 -14.79
CA TRP A 311 2.18 -15.25 -13.55
C TRP A 311 1.30 -15.28 -12.30
N GLY A 312 0.18 -14.55 -12.32
CA GLY A 312 -0.76 -14.53 -11.19
C GLY A 312 -1.37 -15.90 -10.90
N ILE A 313 -1.77 -16.65 -11.92
CA ILE A 313 -2.29 -18.01 -11.78
C ILE A 313 -1.19 -18.94 -11.23
N GLY A 314 0.02 -18.90 -11.82
CA GLY A 314 1.14 -19.68 -11.37
C GLY A 314 1.52 -19.43 -9.91
N LEU A 315 1.56 -18.16 -9.51
CA LEU A 315 1.84 -17.76 -8.13
C LEU A 315 0.71 -18.16 -7.18
N SER A 316 -0.54 -17.96 -7.55
CA SER A 316 -1.67 -18.32 -6.69
C SER A 316 -1.73 -19.82 -6.44
N LEU A 317 -1.51 -20.65 -7.45
CA LEU A 317 -1.40 -22.10 -7.30
C LEU A 317 -0.20 -22.48 -6.42
N SER A 318 0.96 -21.86 -6.63
CA SER A 318 2.16 -22.11 -5.83
C SER A 318 1.94 -21.74 -4.36
N PHE A 319 1.28 -20.59 -4.07
CA PHE A 319 0.96 -20.19 -2.70
C PHE A 319 -0.08 -21.09 -2.05
N THR A 320 -1.11 -21.51 -2.78
CA THR A 320 -2.10 -22.48 -2.26
C THR A 320 -1.44 -23.79 -1.88
N ILE A 321 -0.56 -24.32 -2.73
CA ILE A 321 0.21 -25.53 -2.44
C ILE A 321 1.13 -25.32 -1.23
N LEU A 322 1.89 -24.23 -1.22
CA LEU A 322 2.79 -23.87 -0.13
C LEU A 322 2.04 -23.78 1.21
N TYR A 323 0.90 -23.10 1.23
CA TYR A 323 0.09 -22.97 2.44
C TYR A 323 -0.55 -24.31 2.86
N ALA A 324 -0.93 -25.16 1.91
CA ALA A 324 -1.48 -26.47 2.23
C ALA A 324 -0.46 -27.35 2.95
N PHE A 325 0.82 -27.30 2.57
CA PHE A 325 1.88 -28.14 3.16
C PHE A 325 2.57 -27.49 4.35
N LEU A 326 2.83 -26.19 4.32
CA LEU A 326 3.66 -25.47 5.30
C LEU A 326 2.90 -24.44 6.13
N GLY A 327 1.62 -24.23 5.88
CA GLY A 327 0.88 -23.16 6.54
C GLY A 327 0.76 -23.32 8.05
N ARG A 328 0.60 -24.54 8.55
CA ARG A 328 0.58 -24.82 9.98
C ARG A 328 1.92 -24.58 10.65
N ASP A 329 3.01 -24.99 10.01
CA ASP A 329 4.38 -24.77 10.50
C ASP A 329 4.67 -23.26 10.55
N PHE A 330 4.20 -22.52 9.53
CA PHE A 330 4.31 -21.06 9.50
C PHE A 330 3.54 -20.39 10.65
N LEU A 331 2.34 -20.86 10.98
CA LEU A 331 1.59 -20.37 12.14
C LEU A 331 2.34 -20.66 13.44
N GLY A 332 2.99 -21.84 13.56
CA GLY A 332 3.82 -22.18 14.70
C GLY A 332 5.06 -21.30 14.87
N LEU A 333 5.54 -20.63 13.81
CA LEU A 333 6.59 -19.61 13.91
C LEU A 333 6.06 -18.28 14.45
N LEU A 334 4.77 -17.99 14.27
CA LEU A 334 4.15 -16.73 14.68
C LEU A 334 3.60 -16.77 16.11
N THR A 335 3.22 -17.95 16.60
CA THR A 335 2.68 -18.11 17.96
C THR A 335 3.06 -19.46 18.55
N ASN A 336 3.25 -19.47 19.89
CA ASN A 336 3.42 -20.70 20.66
C ASN A 336 2.11 -21.17 21.33
N ASP A 337 1.01 -20.45 21.13
CA ASP A 337 -0.29 -20.78 21.70
C ASP A 337 -0.94 -21.92 20.91
N THR A 338 -0.91 -23.12 21.50
CA THR A 338 -1.46 -24.33 20.89
C THR A 338 -2.98 -24.24 20.67
N SER A 339 -3.69 -23.52 21.54
CA SER A 339 -5.15 -23.36 21.44
C SER A 339 -5.53 -22.55 20.19
N VAL A 340 -4.75 -21.53 19.87
CA VAL A 340 -4.93 -20.71 18.68
C VAL A 340 -4.56 -21.48 17.40
N ILE A 341 -3.48 -22.26 17.43
CA ILE A 341 -3.06 -23.09 16.29
C ILE A 341 -4.12 -24.15 15.98
N GLU A 342 -4.65 -24.84 17.00
CA GLU A 342 -5.71 -25.83 16.84
C GLU A 342 -7.00 -25.20 16.29
N ALA A 343 -7.44 -24.09 16.89
CA ALA A 343 -8.64 -23.37 16.44
C ALA A 343 -8.50 -22.82 15.00
N SER A 344 -7.28 -22.49 14.56
CA SER A 344 -7.01 -22.03 13.19
C SER A 344 -7.28 -23.11 12.15
N GLY A 345 -7.23 -24.39 12.55
CA GLY A 345 -7.52 -25.52 11.67
C GLY A 345 -8.92 -25.50 11.06
N ASP A 346 -9.91 -25.00 11.81
CA ASP A 346 -11.30 -24.92 11.37
C ASP A 346 -11.51 -23.89 10.24
N TYR A 347 -10.63 -22.88 10.17
CA TYR A 347 -10.72 -21.79 9.20
C TYR A 347 -9.66 -21.86 8.11
N PHE A 348 -8.73 -22.80 8.18
CA PHE A 348 -7.54 -22.84 7.34
C PHE A 348 -7.87 -23.02 5.84
N TYR A 349 -8.94 -23.74 5.52
CA TYR A 349 -9.35 -23.92 4.12
C TYR A 349 -9.79 -22.62 3.44
N TRP A 350 -10.27 -21.63 4.19
CA TRP A 350 -10.56 -20.31 3.65
C TRP A 350 -9.27 -19.62 3.18
N VAL A 351 -8.20 -19.77 3.95
CA VAL A 351 -6.88 -19.20 3.61
C VAL A 351 -6.30 -19.85 2.37
N LEU A 352 -6.50 -21.14 2.19
CA LEU A 352 -6.07 -21.85 0.97
C LEU A 352 -6.77 -21.30 -0.28
N ALA A 353 -8.00 -20.84 -0.16
CA ALA A 353 -8.75 -20.24 -1.26
C ALA A 353 -8.36 -18.78 -1.58
N ILE A 354 -7.73 -18.06 -0.64
CA ILE A 354 -7.37 -16.63 -0.79
C ILE A 354 -6.52 -16.37 -2.03
N PRO A 355 -5.41 -17.09 -2.29
CA PRO A 355 -4.60 -16.83 -3.47
C PRO A 355 -5.39 -16.97 -4.77
N LEU A 356 -6.24 -17.99 -4.86
CA LEU A 356 -7.04 -18.27 -6.06
C LEU A 356 -8.14 -17.24 -6.27
N CYS A 357 -8.75 -16.74 -5.20
CA CYS A 357 -9.82 -15.75 -5.26
C CYS A 357 -9.27 -14.32 -5.42
N GLY A 358 -8.07 -14.04 -4.87
CA GLY A 358 -7.56 -12.68 -4.73
C GLY A 358 -6.63 -12.22 -5.86
N PHE A 359 -5.88 -13.10 -6.52
CA PHE A 359 -4.84 -12.68 -7.47
C PHE A 359 -5.35 -11.76 -8.59
N SER A 360 -6.56 -12.05 -9.08
CA SER A 360 -7.20 -11.27 -10.15
C SER A 360 -7.45 -9.83 -9.73
N ALA A 361 -7.89 -9.61 -8.49
CA ALA A 361 -8.16 -8.29 -7.95
C ALA A 361 -6.90 -7.42 -7.90
N PHE A 362 -5.76 -7.98 -7.46
CA PHE A 362 -4.49 -7.26 -7.42
C PHE A 362 -3.98 -6.88 -8.80
N LEU A 363 -4.02 -7.82 -9.74
CA LEU A 363 -3.54 -7.57 -11.10
C LEU A 363 -4.39 -6.54 -11.84
N TRP A 364 -5.70 -6.64 -11.72
CA TRP A 364 -6.60 -5.66 -12.32
C TRP A 364 -6.44 -4.27 -11.69
N ASP A 365 -6.23 -4.16 -10.39
CA ASP A 365 -5.96 -2.88 -9.76
C ASP A 365 -4.75 -2.19 -10.40
N GLY A 366 -3.64 -2.90 -10.56
CA GLY A 366 -2.47 -2.36 -11.24
C GLY A 366 -2.76 -1.93 -12.67
N ILE A 367 -3.44 -2.76 -13.45
CA ILE A 367 -3.81 -2.46 -14.84
C ILE A 367 -4.75 -1.23 -14.91
N PHE A 368 -5.74 -1.12 -14.03
CA PHE A 368 -6.67 0.01 -14.00
C PHE A 368 -6.00 1.31 -13.57
N ILE A 369 -5.04 1.26 -12.63
CA ILE A 369 -4.21 2.43 -12.26
C ILE A 369 -3.36 2.86 -13.45
N GLY A 370 -2.67 1.94 -14.11
CA GLY A 370 -1.90 2.23 -15.32
C GLY A 370 -2.76 2.80 -16.45
N ALA A 371 -3.98 2.31 -16.58
CA ALA A 371 -4.97 2.83 -17.52
C ALA A 371 -5.59 4.16 -17.11
N THR A 372 -5.32 4.65 -15.89
CA THR A 372 -6.04 5.77 -15.24
C THR A 372 -7.57 5.60 -15.27
N ALA A 373 -8.02 4.34 -15.23
CA ALA A 373 -9.44 3.96 -15.20
C ALA A 373 -9.95 3.86 -13.75
N THR A 374 -9.61 4.82 -12.94
CA THR A 374 -9.79 4.82 -11.49
C THR A 374 -11.25 4.84 -11.07
N ARG A 375 -12.12 5.50 -11.85
CA ARG A 375 -13.55 5.51 -11.57
C ARG A 375 -14.19 4.12 -11.69
N GLN A 376 -13.81 3.34 -12.71
CA GLN A 376 -14.29 1.96 -12.87
C GLN A 376 -13.73 1.07 -11.76
N MET A 377 -12.49 1.28 -11.35
CA MET A 377 -11.87 0.61 -10.22
C MET A 377 -12.63 0.92 -8.91
N LEU A 378 -13.00 2.19 -8.67
CA LEU A 378 -13.81 2.59 -7.53
C LEU A 378 -15.20 1.92 -7.56
N CYS A 379 -15.87 1.92 -8.71
CA CYS A 379 -17.17 1.25 -8.84
C CYS A 379 -17.09 -0.25 -8.48
N SER A 380 -16.06 -0.96 -8.97
CA SER A 380 -15.85 -2.37 -8.63
C SER A 380 -15.60 -2.57 -7.13
N MET A 381 -14.87 -1.66 -6.50
CA MET A 381 -14.60 -1.69 -5.07
C MET A 381 -15.86 -1.45 -4.24
N LEU A 382 -16.69 -0.49 -4.63
CA LEU A 382 -17.96 -0.21 -3.95
C LEU A 382 -18.90 -1.42 -3.99
N VAL A 383 -19.05 -2.04 -5.17
CA VAL A 383 -19.89 -3.25 -5.33
C VAL A 383 -19.32 -4.41 -4.51
N ALA A 384 -18.01 -4.63 -4.55
CA ALA A 384 -17.37 -5.69 -3.77
C ALA A 384 -17.51 -5.47 -2.25
N SER A 385 -17.34 -4.24 -1.79
CA SER A 385 -17.51 -3.89 -0.37
C SER A 385 -18.95 -4.03 0.09
N ALA A 386 -19.92 -3.61 -0.71
CA ALA A 386 -21.34 -3.82 -0.42
C ALA A 386 -21.67 -5.31 -0.32
N THR A 387 -21.14 -6.11 -1.24
CA THR A 387 -21.32 -7.57 -1.23
C THR A 387 -20.68 -8.22 0.01
N PHE A 388 -19.53 -7.74 0.46
CA PHE A 388 -18.91 -8.18 1.71
C PHE A 388 -19.88 -8.05 2.89
N PHE A 389 -20.47 -6.87 3.08
CA PHE A 389 -21.42 -6.64 4.16
C PHE A 389 -22.69 -7.44 3.99
N ILE A 390 -23.23 -7.55 2.76
CA ILE A 390 -24.43 -8.34 2.47
C ILE A 390 -24.21 -9.82 2.84
N ILE A 391 -23.12 -10.43 2.38
CA ILE A 391 -22.79 -11.83 2.68
C ILE A 391 -22.65 -12.03 4.19
N TYR A 392 -21.90 -11.14 4.85
CA TYR A 392 -21.69 -11.24 6.28
C TYR A 392 -23.01 -11.21 7.06
N TYR A 393 -23.86 -10.21 6.84
CA TYR A 393 -25.12 -10.07 7.58
C TYR A 393 -26.15 -11.15 7.24
N LEU A 394 -26.14 -11.71 6.03
CA LEU A 394 -27.03 -12.82 5.67
C LEU A 394 -26.64 -14.13 6.36
N PHE A 395 -25.35 -14.39 6.51
CA PHE A 395 -24.86 -15.70 6.98
C PHE A 395 -24.29 -15.70 8.40
N TYR A 396 -24.16 -14.53 9.04
CA TYR A 396 -23.55 -14.41 10.35
C TYR A 396 -24.24 -15.28 11.41
N GLN A 397 -25.57 -15.30 11.45
CA GLN A 397 -26.32 -16.05 12.45
C GLN A 397 -26.16 -17.57 12.31
N SER A 398 -25.96 -18.07 11.10
CA SER A 398 -25.83 -19.51 10.82
C SER A 398 -24.39 -20.01 10.82
N MET A 399 -23.42 -19.16 10.44
CA MET A 399 -22.05 -19.57 10.18
C MET A 399 -21.01 -18.88 11.08
N GLY A 400 -21.38 -17.87 11.87
CA GLY A 400 -20.46 -17.16 12.77
C GLY A 400 -19.23 -16.59 12.03
N ASN A 401 -18.03 -16.94 12.51
CA ASN A 401 -16.76 -16.48 11.91
C ASN A 401 -16.53 -17.00 10.48
N HIS A 402 -17.10 -18.14 10.10
CA HIS A 402 -17.04 -18.61 8.72
C HIS A 402 -17.71 -17.64 7.74
N ALA A 403 -18.79 -16.97 8.16
CA ALA A 403 -19.46 -15.94 7.36
C ALA A 403 -18.52 -14.75 7.07
N LEU A 404 -17.67 -14.38 8.02
CA LEU A 404 -16.70 -13.31 7.86
C LEU A 404 -15.66 -13.66 6.79
N TRP A 405 -15.10 -14.87 6.82
CA TRP A 405 -14.16 -15.37 5.82
C TRP A 405 -14.81 -15.54 4.45
N MET A 406 -16.03 -16.08 4.41
CA MET A 406 -16.78 -16.20 3.15
C MET A 406 -17.06 -14.84 2.53
N ALA A 407 -17.43 -13.85 3.34
CA ALA A 407 -17.63 -12.47 2.89
C ALA A 407 -16.33 -11.86 2.33
N PHE A 408 -15.19 -12.13 2.96
CA PHE A 408 -13.90 -11.64 2.53
C PHE A 408 -13.46 -12.27 1.19
N LEU A 409 -13.64 -13.57 1.01
CA LEU A 409 -13.38 -14.25 -0.26
C LEU A 409 -14.33 -13.79 -1.37
N GLY A 410 -15.61 -13.59 -1.05
CA GLY A 410 -16.59 -13.01 -1.96
C GLY A 410 -16.19 -11.61 -2.41
N TYR A 411 -15.72 -10.78 -1.47
CA TYR A 411 -15.19 -9.45 -1.75
C TYR A 411 -13.99 -9.48 -2.72
N LEU A 412 -13.01 -10.35 -2.48
CA LEU A 412 -11.84 -10.47 -3.34
C LEU A 412 -12.20 -10.97 -4.74
N SER A 413 -13.04 -12.00 -4.82
CA SER A 413 -13.46 -12.61 -6.08
C SER A 413 -14.29 -11.65 -6.93
N LEU A 414 -15.25 -10.97 -6.31
CA LEU A 414 -16.15 -10.04 -7.00
C LEU A 414 -15.39 -8.80 -7.47
N ARG A 415 -14.45 -8.30 -6.67
CA ARG A 415 -13.60 -7.17 -7.06
C ARG A 415 -12.85 -7.47 -8.36
N GLY A 416 -12.18 -8.62 -8.45
CA GLY A 416 -11.49 -9.05 -9.67
C GLY A 416 -12.42 -9.34 -10.84
N GLY A 417 -13.55 -10.01 -10.57
CA GLY A 417 -14.55 -10.34 -11.60
C GLY A 417 -15.20 -9.11 -12.20
N MET A 418 -15.62 -8.14 -11.37
CA MET A 418 -16.20 -6.88 -11.84
C MET A 418 -15.20 -6.06 -12.67
N GLN A 419 -13.94 -6.01 -12.25
CA GLN A 419 -12.90 -5.32 -13.00
C GLN A 419 -12.68 -5.96 -14.37
N TRP A 420 -12.69 -7.30 -14.46
CA TRP A 420 -12.60 -8.01 -15.72
C TRP A 420 -13.78 -7.69 -16.64
N ILE A 421 -15.01 -7.67 -16.13
CA ILE A 421 -16.21 -7.30 -16.88
C ILE A 421 -16.08 -5.85 -17.37
N LEU A 422 -15.80 -4.90 -16.49
CA LEU A 422 -15.66 -3.49 -16.84
C LEU A 422 -14.53 -3.25 -17.86
N TRP A 423 -13.45 -4.01 -17.78
CA TRP A 423 -12.40 -3.96 -18.80
C TRP A 423 -12.87 -4.40 -20.18
N ARG A 424 -13.67 -5.46 -20.25
CA ARG A 424 -14.27 -5.92 -21.52
C ARG A 424 -15.20 -4.87 -22.11
N TYR A 425 -16.09 -4.30 -21.31
CA TYR A 425 -17.01 -3.26 -21.78
C TYR A 425 -16.29 -1.97 -22.20
N ARG A 426 -15.21 -1.61 -21.52
CA ARG A 426 -14.40 -0.44 -21.89
C ARG A 426 -13.79 -0.55 -23.29
N LYS A 427 -13.49 -1.74 -23.79
CA LYS A 427 -13.05 -1.95 -25.17
C LYS A 427 -14.10 -1.57 -26.21
N ILE A 428 -15.37 -1.64 -25.83
CA ILE A 428 -16.50 -1.28 -26.69
C ILE A 428 -16.77 0.23 -26.63
N THR A 429 -16.46 0.86 -25.50
CA THR A 429 -16.78 2.27 -25.20
C THR A 429 -15.58 3.22 -25.18
N MET A 430 -14.36 2.78 -25.46
CA MET A 430 -13.30 3.73 -25.75
C MET A 430 -13.63 4.41 -27.07
N PRO A 431 -14.05 5.68 -27.10
CA PRO A 431 -13.89 6.42 -28.32
C PRO A 431 -12.39 6.38 -28.61
N ILE A 432 -12.03 5.87 -29.75
CA ILE A 432 -10.81 6.28 -30.42
C ILE A 432 -10.82 7.79 -30.24
N ILE A 433 -9.96 8.31 -29.38
CA ILE A 433 -9.76 9.75 -29.32
C ILE A 433 -9.20 10.08 -30.70
N SER A 434 -10.13 10.31 -31.62
CA SER A 434 -9.85 10.93 -32.90
C SER A 434 -9.39 12.35 -32.60
N ASN A 435 -8.16 12.58 -32.97
CA ASN A 435 -7.45 13.86 -33.12
C ASN A 435 -7.17 14.64 -31.85
#